data_5c2e6b5a0e33237e9d53cbb54c42dbb4
#
_entry.id   5c2e6b5a0e33237e9d53cbb54c42dbb4
#
_cell.length_a   1.000
_cell.length_b   1.000
_cell.length_c   1.000
_cell.angle_alpha   90.00
_cell.angle_beta   90.00
_cell.angle_gamma   90.00
#
_symmetry.space_group_name_H-M   'P 1'
#
loop_
_entity.id
_entity.type
_entity.pdbx_description
1 polymer ?
#
loop_
_entity_poly.entity_id
_entity_poly.type
_entity_poly.pdbx_seq_one_letter_code
_entity_poly.pdbx_strand_id
1 'polypeptide(L)'
;TYDLLIIDHPWAGFAAKHKILLPLQEHLSEEYLKDQADNSVGASHISYNFDGYQSALAIDAATPIAVYRPDYFKDKKVPETFEEVLDLAKKGVVAYAGIPINLLMDFYMFADNMAEKFFTDDCMIDEESGCKVLEKMRELASYCPKEMFNWDPISVHETMSSEDKIYYCPFAYGYTNYSRRGYAKYFLKACDVVSLNGTPLHTVLGGTGLAVSAKTKYLDEAVDFAAYAASPEIQKTLFFDNGGQPGHRAAWLDEENNRRSMDFFKDTLYTLDHSYLRPRYSGYLDFQDNAGDFVRDYVMNGGDPKKTICKMNELYLRSKGEKH
;
A
#
# COMPACT_ATOMS: atom_id res chain seq x y z
N THR A 1 17.05 15.00 16.79
CA THR A 1 17.37 14.05 17.82
C THR A 1 17.55 12.64 17.26
N TYR A 2 17.13 12.39 16.03
CA TYR A 2 17.38 11.15 15.30
C TYR A 2 18.18 11.51 14.05
N ASP A 3 19.15 10.66 13.70
CA ASP A 3 19.98 10.82 12.50
C ASP A 3 19.33 10.15 11.29
N LEU A 4 18.66 9.01 11.53
CA LEU A 4 17.93 8.24 10.53
C LEU A 4 16.45 8.17 10.91
N LEU A 5 15.58 8.19 9.90
CA LEU A 5 14.14 8.06 10.02
C LEU A 5 13.60 7.09 8.98
N ILE A 6 12.68 6.25 9.39
CA ILE A 6 11.87 5.46 8.47
C ILE A 6 10.60 6.26 8.21
N ILE A 7 10.33 6.56 6.94
CA ILE A 7 9.19 7.39 6.54
C ILE A 7 8.31 6.68 5.51
N ASP A 8 7.05 7.06 5.48
CA ASP A 8 6.13 6.72 4.40
C ASP A 8 6.22 7.81 3.30
N HIS A 9 6.06 7.43 2.03
CA HIS A 9 6.28 8.33 0.90
C HIS A 9 5.35 9.56 0.82
N PRO A 10 4.11 9.58 1.39
CA PRO A 10 3.32 10.80 1.45
C PRO A 10 4.02 11.97 2.14
N TRP A 11 5.03 11.73 2.95
CA TRP A 11 5.87 12.77 3.56
C TRP A 11 6.81 13.48 2.58
N ALA A 12 7.03 12.96 1.37
CA ALA A 12 8.05 13.45 0.46
C ALA A 12 7.87 14.95 0.10
N GLY A 13 6.65 15.39 -0.18
CA GLY A 13 6.38 16.79 -0.50
C GLY A 13 6.55 17.74 0.69
N PHE A 14 6.15 17.31 1.88
CA PHE A 14 6.39 18.05 3.13
C PHE A 14 7.89 18.16 3.41
N ALA A 15 8.62 17.07 3.29
CA ALA A 15 10.07 17.05 3.51
C ALA A 15 10.79 17.97 2.52
N ALA A 16 10.42 17.95 1.25
CA ALA A 16 10.99 18.81 0.21
C ALA A 16 10.73 20.30 0.50
N LYS A 17 9.51 20.65 0.91
CA LYS A 17 9.12 22.02 1.24
C LYS A 17 9.86 22.55 2.47
N HIS A 18 9.94 21.76 3.53
CA HIS A 18 10.47 22.19 4.84
C HIS A 18 11.93 21.87 5.07
N LYS A 19 12.59 21.15 4.14
CA LYS A 19 14.03 20.78 4.21
C LYS A 19 14.40 20.09 5.52
N ILE A 20 13.53 19.21 6.02
CA ILE A 20 13.73 18.49 7.29
C ILE A 20 14.56 17.22 7.15
N LEU A 21 14.67 16.70 5.93
CA LEU A 21 15.49 15.55 5.55
C LEU A 21 16.60 15.99 4.60
N LEU A 22 17.65 15.22 4.48
CA LEU A 22 18.70 15.49 3.49
C LEU A 22 18.19 15.21 2.07
N PRO A 23 18.55 16.06 1.10
CA PRO A 23 18.35 15.79 -0.32
C PRO A 23 19.39 14.76 -0.79
N LEU A 24 19.04 13.49 -0.77
CA LEU A 24 19.99 12.40 -1.02
C LEU A 24 20.65 12.46 -2.41
N GLN A 25 20.04 13.14 -3.40
CA GLN A 25 20.63 13.38 -4.70
C GLN A 25 21.90 14.29 -4.64
N GLU A 26 22.11 15.01 -3.54
CA GLU A 26 23.31 15.83 -3.33
C GLU A 26 24.44 15.07 -2.59
N HIS A 27 24.13 13.87 -2.07
CA HIS A 27 25.03 13.09 -1.22
C HIS A 27 25.37 11.70 -1.78
N LEU A 28 24.59 11.20 -2.74
CA LEU A 28 24.81 9.92 -3.42
C LEU A 28 25.14 10.14 -4.89
N SER A 29 25.91 9.24 -5.48
CA SER A 29 26.26 9.35 -6.89
C SER A 29 25.04 9.16 -7.80
N GLU A 30 25.06 9.80 -8.98
CA GLU A 30 24.03 9.60 -10.00
C GLU A 30 23.91 8.14 -10.42
N GLU A 31 25.03 7.42 -10.50
CA GLU A 31 25.06 5.99 -10.84
C GLU A 31 24.32 5.16 -9.78
N TYR A 32 24.56 5.42 -8.48
CA TYR A 32 23.87 4.74 -7.38
C TYR A 32 22.36 4.99 -7.43
N LEU A 33 21.95 6.24 -7.56
CA LEU A 33 20.54 6.61 -7.59
C LEU A 33 19.82 6.05 -8.84
N LYS A 34 20.53 6.03 -9.97
CA LYS A 34 20.02 5.41 -11.19
C LYS A 34 19.82 3.90 -11.03
N ASP A 35 20.77 3.21 -10.42
CA ASP A 35 20.66 1.78 -10.13
C ASP A 35 19.45 1.50 -9.21
N GLN A 36 19.26 2.30 -8.14
CA GLN A 36 18.11 2.22 -7.26
C GLN A 36 16.80 2.45 -8.01
N ALA A 37 16.73 3.42 -8.91
CA ALA A 37 15.55 3.71 -9.71
C ALA A 37 15.22 2.57 -10.69
N ASP A 38 16.22 2.08 -11.41
CA ASP A 38 16.07 1.02 -12.42
C ASP A 38 15.70 -0.33 -11.79
N ASN A 39 16.15 -0.58 -10.57
CA ASN A 39 15.92 -1.82 -9.82
C ASN A 39 14.91 -1.69 -8.66
N SER A 40 14.14 -0.64 -8.64
CA SER A 40 13.02 -0.48 -7.71
C SER A 40 11.87 -1.42 -8.04
N VAL A 41 11.14 -1.87 -7.03
CA VAL A 41 9.89 -2.62 -7.24
C VAL A 41 8.75 -1.62 -7.32
N GLY A 42 7.98 -1.66 -8.41
CA GLY A 42 6.97 -0.65 -8.69
C GLY A 42 7.57 0.76 -8.68
N ALA A 43 6.80 1.72 -8.19
CA ALA A 43 7.22 3.11 -8.03
C ALA A 43 7.93 3.40 -6.68
N SER A 44 8.47 2.38 -5.98
CA SER A 44 8.99 2.54 -4.61
C SER A 44 10.10 3.60 -4.52
N HIS A 45 11.09 3.59 -5.41
CA HIS A 45 12.17 4.60 -5.38
C HIS A 45 11.65 6.00 -5.69
N ILE A 46 10.90 6.16 -6.78
CA ILE A 46 10.41 7.47 -7.22
C ILE A 46 9.35 8.04 -6.26
N SER A 47 8.71 7.21 -5.45
CA SER A 47 7.73 7.66 -4.46
C SER A 47 8.34 8.62 -3.42
N TYR A 48 9.64 8.53 -3.15
CA TYR A 48 10.39 9.41 -2.26
C TYR A 48 11.05 10.60 -2.97
N ASN A 49 10.83 10.74 -4.27
CA ASN A 49 11.27 11.91 -5.04
C ASN A 49 10.08 12.85 -5.24
N PHE A 50 10.22 14.10 -4.82
CA PHE A 50 9.23 15.14 -5.05
C PHE A 50 9.92 16.38 -5.62
N ASP A 51 9.57 16.74 -6.86
CA ASP A 51 10.18 17.86 -7.60
C ASP A 51 11.73 17.83 -7.61
N GLY A 52 12.31 16.65 -7.82
CA GLY A 52 13.77 16.45 -7.85
C GLY A 52 14.41 16.30 -6.47
N TYR A 53 13.64 16.38 -5.38
CA TYR A 53 14.12 16.18 -4.01
C TYR A 53 13.95 14.73 -3.58
N GLN A 54 15.04 13.96 -3.56
CA GLN A 54 15.05 12.57 -3.10
C GLN A 54 15.15 12.52 -1.57
N SER A 55 14.04 12.36 -0.89
CA SER A 55 13.96 12.45 0.58
C SER A 55 14.33 11.16 1.31
N ALA A 56 14.29 10.01 0.65
CA ALA A 56 14.61 8.71 1.24
C ALA A 56 15.01 7.70 0.16
N LEU A 57 15.59 6.58 0.59
CA LEU A 57 15.82 5.37 -0.21
C LEU A 57 14.77 4.32 0.17
N ALA A 58 14.10 3.72 -0.81
CA ALA A 58 13.15 2.65 -0.56
C ALA A 58 13.86 1.43 0.06
N ILE A 59 13.43 1.00 1.23
CA ILE A 59 13.92 -0.20 1.91
C ILE A 59 12.86 -1.27 2.08
N ASP A 60 11.59 -0.88 2.07
CA ASP A 60 10.45 -1.78 2.15
C ASP A 60 9.44 -1.42 1.07
N ALA A 61 8.87 -2.41 0.40
CA ALA A 61 7.84 -2.22 -0.61
C ALA A 61 6.63 -3.10 -0.31
N ALA A 62 5.47 -2.48 -0.27
CA ALA A 62 4.21 -3.13 -0.03
C ALA A 62 3.10 -2.52 -0.87
N THR A 63 2.08 -3.31 -1.14
CA THR A 63 0.81 -2.86 -1.69
C THR A 63 -0.28 -3.82 -1.19
N PRO A 64 -1.55 -3.43 -1.13
CA PRO A 64 -2.61 -4.40 -0.93
C PRO A 64 -2.59 -5.47 -2.01
N ILE A 65 -2.60 -6.71 -1.58
CA ILE A 65 -2.60 -7.92 -2.40
C ILE A 65 -3.74 -8.83 -1.99
N ALA A 66 -4.09 -9.79 -2.82
CA ALA A 66 -5.00 -10.84 -2.42
C ALA A 66 -4.25 -11.92 -1.62
N VAL A 67 -4.90 -12.44 -0.59
CA VAL A 67 -4.36 -13.47 0.28
C VAL A 67 -5.42 -14.53 0.53
N TYR A 68 -5.04 -15.80 0.50
CA TYR A 68 -5.96 -16.90 0.68
C TYR A 68 -5.40 -18.07 1.46
N ARG A 69 -6.27 -18.91 1.99
CA ARG A 69 -6.00 -20.20 2.67
C ARG A 69 -5.94 -21.32 1.63
N PRO A 70 -4.74 -21.84 1.27
CA PRO A 70 -4.63 -22.88 0.24
C PRO A 70 -5.32 -24.17 0.60
N ASP A 71 -5.46 -24.50 1.88
CA ASP A 71 -6.22 -25.68 2.34
C ASP A 71 -7.72 -25.58 2.00
N TYR A 72 -8.31 -24.38 2.08
CA TYR A 72 -9.69 -24.13 1.69
C TYR A 72 -9.88 -24.17 0.17
N PHE A 73 -8.89 -23.69 -0.59
CA PHE A 73 -8.94 -23.62 -2.05
C PHE A 73 -8.37 -24.83 -2.78
N LYS A 74 -8.06 -25.94 -2.08
CA LYS A 74 -7.45 -27.13 -2.67
C LYS A 74 -8.17 -27.63 -3.93
N ASP A 75 -9.51 -27.65 -3.90
CA ASP A 75 -10.37 -28.09 -4.99
C ASP A 75 -11.29 -26.97 -5.52
N LYS A 76 -10.93 -25.73 -5.30
CA LYS A 76 -11.71 -24.53 -5.68
C LYS A 76 -10.82 -23.53 -6.38
N LYS A 77 -11.39 -22.80 -7.33
CA LYS A 77 -10.69 -21.68 -7.97
C LYS A 77 -10.58 -20.51 -7.00
N VAL A 78 -9.41 -19.89 -6.95
CA VAL A 78 -9.20 -18.58 -6.29
C VAL A 78 -9.83 -17.50 -7.19
N PRO A 79 -10.54 -16.51 -6.63
CA PRO A 79 -11.15 -15.44 -7.42
C PRO A 79 -10.15 -14.71 -8.32
N GLU A 80 -10.55 -14.41 -9.56
CA GLU A 80 -9.80 -13.62 -10.54
C GLU A 80 -10.55 -12.33 -10.92
N THR A 81 -11.86 -12.26 -10.62
CA THR A 81 -12.71 -11.10 -10.88
C THR A 81 -13.37 -10.61 -9.59
N PHE A 82 -13.76 -9.35 -9.57
CA PHE A 82 -14.46 -8.77 -8.43
C PHE A 82 -15.83 -9.43 -8.20
N GLU A 83 -16.50 -9.86 -9.26
CA GLU A 83 -17.76 -10.60 -9.18
C GLU A 83 -17.57 -11.94 -8.47
N GLU A 84 -16.48 -12.66 -8.76
CA GLU A 84 -16.13 -13.91 -8.05
C GLU A 84 -15.82 -13.64 -6.57
N VAL A 85 -15.24 -12.48 -6.23
CA VAL A 85 -15.04 -12.05 -4.83
C VAL A 85 -16.38 -11.82 -4.14
N LEU A 86 -17.33 -11.12 -4.78
CA LEU A 86 -18.67 -10.92 -4.23
C LEU A 86 -19.39 -12.25 -3.99
N ASP A 87 -19.30 -13.19 -4.94
CA ASP A 87 -19.93 -14.51 -4.80
C ASP A 87 -19.29 -15.35 -3.67
N LEU A 88 -18.02 -15.17 -3.43
CA LEU A 88 -17.35 -15.79 -2.30
C LEU A 88 -17.70 -15.09 -0.98
N ALA A 89 -17.81 -13.76 -0.98
CA ALA A 89 -18.18 -12.97 0.20
C ALA A 89 -19.59 -13.31 0.72
N LYS A 90 -20.54 -13.56 -0.19
CA LYS A 90 -21.89 -14.03 0.16
C LYS A 90 -21.89 -15.35 0.95
N LYS A 91 -20.80 -16.12 0.90
CA LYS A 91 -20.62 -17.34 1.70
C LYS A 91 -20.09 -17.07 3.12
N GLY A 92 -19.80 -15.80 3.45
CA GLY A 92 -19.34 -15.39 4.77
C GLY A 92 -17.86 -15.73 5.08
N VAL A 93 -17.02 -15.92 4.05
CA VAL A 93 -15.63 -16.38 4.20
C VAL A 93 -14.59 -15.35 3.73
N VAL A 94 -15.05 -14.12 3.46
CA VAL A 94 -14.21 -13.00 2.99
C VAL A 94 -14.17 -11.91 4.04
N ALA A 95 -13.00 -11.35 4.28
CA ALA A 95 -12.81 -10.11 5.03
C ALA A 95 -11.58 -9.35 4.50
N TYR A 96 -11.52 -8.07 4.81
CA TYR A 96 -10.39 -7.20 4.49
C TYR A 96 -10.25 -6.11 5.56
N ALA A 97 -9.22 -5.28 5.45
CA ALA A 97 -8.94 -4.26 6.47
C ALA A 97 -9.95 -3.10 6.37
N GLY A 98 -10.71 -2.85 7.44
CA GLY A 98 -11.81 -1.89 7.47
C GLY A 98 -11.56 -0.64 8.31
N ILE A 99 -10.33 -0.41 8.83
CA ILE A 99 -9.99 0.86 9.49
C ILE A 99 -9.92 2.01 8.47
N PRO A 100 -10.10 3.28 8.89
CA PRO A 100 -10.27 4.43 7.99
C PRO A 100 -9.21 4.53 6.89
N ILE A 101 -7.92 4.42 7.26
CA ILE A 101 -6.83 4.56 6.30
C ILE A 101 -6.86 3.47 5.22
N ASN A 102 -7.18 2.23 5.58
CA ASN A 102 -7.23 1.14 4.62
C ASN A 102 -8.42 1.29 3.66
N LEU A 103 -9.59 1.65 4.17
CA LEU A 103 -10.75 1.93 3.31
C LEU A 103 -10.52 3.14 2.39
N LEU A 104 -9.74 4.13 2.81
CA LEU A 104 -9.33 5.21 1.92
C LEU A 104 -8.44 4.71 0.78
N MET A 105 -7.50 3.81 1.08
CA MET A 105 -6.66 3.19 0.05
C MET A 105 -7.48 2.32 -0.91
N ASP A 106 -8.45 1.59 -0.40
CA ASP A 106 -9.38 0.82 -1.23
C ASP A 106 -10.25 1.74 -2.10
N PHE A 107 -10.69 2.89 -1.56
CA PHE A 107 -11.38 3.91 -2.34
C PHE A 107 -10.53 4.39 -3.52
N TYR A 108 -9.24 4.64 -3.32
CA TYR A 108 -8.33 5.04 -4.39
C TYR A 108 -8.18 3.94 -5.46
N MET A 109 -8.05 2.70 -5.05
CA MET A 109 -7.98 1.55 -5.95
C MET A 109 -9.21 1.46 -6.86
N PHE A 110 -10.42 1.59 -6.30
CA PHE A 110 -11.64 1.59 -7.09
C PHE A 110 -11.79 2.85 -7.95
N ALA A 111 -11.39 4.02 -7.42
CA ALA A 111 -11.45 5.27 -8.15
C ALA A 111 -10.51 5.28 -9.36
N ASP A 112 -9.30 4.74 -9.23
CA ASP A 112 -8.36 4.58 -10.36
C ASP A 112 -8.94 3.74 -11.49
N ASN A 113 -9.73 2.71 -11.16
CA ASN A 113 -10.39 1.84 -12.15
C ASN A 113 -11.67 2.45 -12.75
N MET A 114 -12.45 3.18 -11.94
CA MET A 114 -13.84 3.54 -12.28
C MET A 114 -14.02 5.01 -12.68
N ALA A 115 -13.10 5.91 -12.31
CA ALA A 115 -13.19 7.32 -12.63
C ALA A 115 -12.31 7.68 -13.83
N GLU A 116 -12.80 8.59 -14.68
CA GLU A 116 -12.00 9.12 -15.79
C GLU A 116 -10.84 9.99 -15.29
N LYS A 117 -11.09 10.75 -14.21
CA LYS A 117 -10.11 11.64 -13.59
C LYS A 117 -10.19 11.56 -12.07
N PHE A 118 -9.02 11.58 -11.45
CA PHE A 118 -8.86 11.45 -10.02
C PHE A 118 -7.71 12.34 -9.53
N PHE A 119 -7.90 13.07 -8.44
CA PHE A 119 -6.98 14.09 -7.94
C PHE A 119 -6.65 15.18 -8.97
N THR A 120 -7.66 15.88 -9.44
CA THR A 120 -7.53 17.03 -10.35
C THR A 120 -7.29 18.33 -9.56
N ASP A 121 -7.13 19.44 -10.29
CA ASP A 121 -7.01 20.75 -9.63
C ASP A 121 -8.32 21.21 -8.99
N ASP A 122 -9.46 20.81 -9.54
CA ASP A 122 -10.78 21.28 -9.14
C ASP A 122 -11.47 20.40 -8.09
N CYS A 123 -11.16 19.10 -8.09
CA CYS A 123 -11.75 18.15 -7.15
C CYS A 123 -10.88 16.89 -7.00
N MET A 124 -11.06 16.16 -5.90
CA MET A 124 -10.47 14.84 -5.73
C MET A 124 -11.08 13.86 -6.73
N ILE A 125 -12.40 13.83 -6.84
CA ILE A 125 -13.16 12.96 -7.75
C ILE A 125 -14.49 13.64 -8.12
N ASP A 126 -15.00 13.39 -9.32
CA ASP A 126 -16.34 13.82 -9.67
C ASP A 126 -17.42 13.08 -8.85
N GLU A 127 -18.57 13.74 -8.65
CA GLU A 127 -19.63 13.23 -7.78
C GLU A 127 -20.16 11.88 -8.25
N GLU A 128 -20.38 11.70 -9.55
CA GLU A 128 -20.97 10.48 -10.10
C GLU A 128 -20.03 9.28 -9.91
N SER A 129 -18.78 9.42 -10.29
CA SER A 129 -17.76 8.36 -10.12
C SER A 129 -17.53 8.04 -8.65
N GLY A 130 -17.41 9.07 -7.81
CA GLY A 130 -17.22 8.88 -6.37
C GLY A 130 -18.38 8.15 -5.70
N CYS A 131 -19.63 8.44 -6.07
CA CYS A 131 -20.79 7.71 -5.57
C CYS A 131 -20.76 6.24 -5.97
N LYS A 132 -20.45 5.95 -7.23
CA LYS A 132 -20.33 4.55 -7.72
C LYS A 132 -19.25 3.76 -6.98
N VAL A 133 -18.10 4.41 -6.72
CA VAL A 133 -17.02 3.81 -5.93
C VAL A 133 -17.49 3.45 -4.52
N LEU A 134 -18.10 4.40 -3.81
CA LEU A 134 -18.62 4.17 -2.45
C LEU A 134 -19.66 3.06 -2.41
N GLU A 135 -20.58 3.03 -3.38
CA GLU A 135 -21.61 1.99 -3.49
C GLU A 135 -20.99 0.62 -3.72
N LYS A 136 -19.97 0.51 -4.60
CA LYS A 136 -19.24 -0.72 -4.87
C LYS A 136 -18.51 -1.24 -3.62
N MET A 137 -17.85 -0.37 -2.87
CA MET A 137 -17.19 -0.72 -1.61
C MET A 137 -18.21 -1.20 -0.57
N ARG A 138 -19.35 -0.51 -0.45
CA ARG A 138 -20.41 -0.89 0.47
C ARG A 138 -21.05 -2.23 0.10
N GLU A 139 -21.21 -2.52 -1.19
CA GLU A 139 -21.73 -3.81 -1.68
C GLU A 139 -20.86 -4.96 -1.12
N LEU A 140 -19.54 -4.92 -1.31
CA LEU A 140 -18.65 -5.95 -0.78
C LEU A 140 -18.70 -6.02 0.74
N ALA A 141 -18.61 -4.88 1.42
CA ALA A 141 -18.62 -4.81 2.88
C ALA A 141 -19.89 -5.41 3.51
N SER A 142 -21.04 -5.33 2.80
CA SER A 142 -22.31 -5.86 3.28
C SER A 142 -22.31 -7.39 3.47
N TYR A 143 -21.42 -8.10 2.79
CA TYR A 143 -21.27 -9.57 2.89
C TYR A 143 -20.11 -9.98 3.84
N CYS A 144 -19.35 -9.02 4.36
CA CYS A 144 -18.21 -9.27 5.24
C CYS A 144 -18.60 -9.13 6.72
N PRO A 145 -17.84 -9.72 7.65
CA PRO A 145 -18.09 -9.59 9.08
C PRO A 145 -17.93 -8.13 9.54
N LYS A 146 -18.83 -7.66 10.39
CA LYS A 146 -18.81 -6.26 10.86
C LYS A 146 -17.57 -5.93 11.68
N GLU A 147 -16.98 -6.91 12.32
CA GLU A 147 -15.77 -6.80 13.10
C GLU A 147 -14.59 -6.28 12.27
N MET A 148 -14.57 -6.53 10.94
CA MET A 148 -13.51 -6.08 10.05
C MET A 148 -13.32 -4.56 10.05
N PHE A 149 -14.36 -3.78 10.39
CA PHE A 149 -14.23 -2.32 10.48
C PHE A 149 -13.29 -1.84 11.60
N ASN A 150 -12.84 -2.76 12.47
CA ASN A 150 -11.82 -2.51 13.48
C ASN A 150 -10.50 -3.23 13.17
N TRP A 151 -10.40 -3.91 12.04
CA TRP A 151 -9.21 -4.66 11.64
C TRP A 151 -8.32 -3.84 10.71
N ASP A 152 -7.05 -3.84 11.03
CA ASP A 152 -5.95 -3.48 10.13
C ASP A 152 -5.52 -4.72 9.31
N PRO A 153 -4.59 -4.59 8.36
CA PRO A 153 -4.12 -5.74 7.58
C PRO A 153 -3.54 -6.88 8.43
N ILE A 154 -2.87 -6.55 9.52
CA ILE A 154 -2.30 -7.57 10.43
C ILE A 154 -3.43 -8.36 11.10
N SER A 155 -4.44 -7.67 11.62
CA SER A 155 -5.61 -8.32 12.25
C SER A 155 -6.36 -9.25 11.28
N VAL A 156 -6.46 -8.88 10.01
CA VAL A 156 -7.03 -9.75 8.96
C VAL A 156 -6.20 -11.01 8.79
N HIS A 157 -4.88 -10.86 8.60
CA HIS A 157 -3.99 -11.99 8.39
C HIS A 157 -3.89 -12.91 9.64
N GLU A 158 -3.87 -12.32 10.83
CA GLU A 158 -3.93 -13.08 12.09
C GLU A 158 -5.21 -13.90 12.19
N THR A 159 -6.37 -13.32 11.89
CA THR A 159 -7.66 -14.03 11.86
C THR A 159 -7.63 -15.18 10.85
N MET A 160 -7.14 -14.92 9.62
CA MET A 160 -7.06 -15.93 8.57
C MET A 160 -6.09 -17.07 8.91
N SER A 161 -4.99 -16.76 9.59
CA SER A 161 -3.92 -17.71 9.89
C SER A 161 -4.07 -18.44 11.22
N SER A 162 -4.98 -18.02 12.09
CA SER A 162 -5.23 -18.62 13.39
C SER A 162 -6.61 -19.27 13.54
N GLU A 163 -7.63 -18.72 12.87
CA GLU A 163 -9.02 -19.15 12.98
C GLU A 163 -9.53 -19.83 11.70
N ASP A 164 -10.61 -20.57 11.83
CA ASP A 164 -11.25 -21.30 10.72
C ASP A 164 -12.56 -20.65 10.30
N LYS A 165 -12.46 -19.36 9.89
CA LYS A 165 -13.64 -18.56 9.54
C LYS A 165 -13.45 -17.78 8.23
N ILE A 166 -12.30 -17.11 8.07
CA ILE A 166 -12.00 -16.29 6.91
C ILE A 166 -10.93 -17.00 6.10
N TYR A 167 -11.20 -17.19 4.81
CA TYR A 167 -10.34 -17.95 3.92
C TYR A 167 -9.79 -17.15 2.75
N TYR A 168 -10.34 -15.94 2.52
CA TYR A 168 -9.91 -15.06 1.44
C TYR A 168 -9.97 -13.58 1.87
N CYS A 169 -8.91 -12.86 1.56
CA CYS A 169 -8.83 -11.40 1.66
C CYS A 169 -8.53 -10.85 0.27
N PRO A 170 -9.41 -10.05 -0.35
CA PRO A 170 -9.23 -9.59 -1.73
C PRO A 170 -8.14 -8.55 -1.88
N PHE A 171 -7.92 -7.71 -0.86
CA PHE A 171 -6.90 -6.66 -0.83
C PHE A 171 -6.62 -6.23 0.62
N ALA A 172 -5.40 -6.45 1.04
CA ALA A 172 -4.80 -5.90 2.26
C ALA A 172 -3.30 -5.80 2.06
N TYR A 173 -2.65 -4.83 2.70
CA TYR A 173 -1.19 -4.73 2.65
C TYR A 173 -0.57 -6.07 3.06
N GLY A 174 0.25 -6.63 2.16
CA GLY A 174 0.81 -7.95 2.32
C GLY A 174 2.00 -7.99 3.28
N TYR A 175 2.13 -9.10 3.99
CA TYR A 175 3.26 -9.38 4.88
C TYR A 175 3.80 -10.79 4.58
N THR A 176 5.04 -10.88 4.09
CA THR A 176 5.67 -12.14 3.68
C THR A 176 5.72 -13.19 4.77
N ASN A 177 5.72 -12.76 6.05
CA ASN A 177 5.82 -13.68 7.19
C ASN A 177 4.69 -14.71 7.22
N TYR A 178 3.46 -14.30 6.86
CA TYR A 178 2.30 -15.22 6.83
C TYR A 178 2.39 -16.27 5.72
N SER A 179 3.28 -16.09 4.75
CA SER A 179 3.60 -17.05 3.69
C SER A 179 4.85 -17.88 4.00
N ARG A 180 5.46 -17.72 5.19
CA ARG A 180 6.61 -18.51 5.64
C ARG A 180 6.15 -19.70 6.49
N ARG A 181 6.65 -20.89 6.18
CA ARG A 181 6.30 -22.10 6.94
C ARG A 181 6.71 -21.97 8.40
N GLY A 182 5.79 -22.33 9.30
CA GLY A 182 6.02 -22.32 10.75
C GLY A 182 5.85 -20.95 11.41
N TYR A 183 5.51 -19.90 10.66
CA TYR A 183 5.21 -18.58 11.25
C TYR A 183 3.85 -18.56 11.98
N ALA A 184 2.82 -19.11 11.36
CA ALA A 184 1.48 -19.18 11.94
C ALA A 184 0.89 -20.60 11.82
N LYS A 185 -0.25 -20.85 12.49
CA LYS A 185 -0.94 -22.13 12.47
C LYS A 185 -1.34 -22.56 11.05
N TYR A 186 -1.89 -21.62 10.29
CA TYR A 186 -2.20 -21.81 8.88
C TYR A 186 -1.39 -20.80 8.08
N PHE A 187 -0.62 -21.24 7.10
CA PHE A 187 0.05 -20.30 6.23
C PHE A 187 -0.91 -19.72 5.19
N LEU A 188 -0.63 -18.50 4.78
CA LEU A 188 -1.40 -17.81 3.78
C LEU A 188 -0.61 -17.76 2.47
N LYS A 189 -1.28 -17.99 1.35
CA LYS A 189 -0.71 -17.77 0.04
C LYS A 189 -1.18 -16.43 -0.51
N ALA A 190 -0.22 -15.66 -1.03
CA ALA A 190 -0.48 -14.38 -1.68
C ALA A 190 -0.68 -14.57 -3.19
N CYS A 191 -1.43 -13.68 -3.81
CA CYS A 191 -1.54 -13.58 -5.26
C CYS A 191 -1.91 -12.16 -5.68
N ASP A 192 -1.82 -11.90 -6.98
CA ASP A 192 -2.28 -10.64 -7.56
C ASP A 192 -3.76 -10.37 -7.25
N VAL A 193 -4.11 -9.08 -7.18
CA VAL A 193 -5.51 -8.67 -6.98
C VAL A 193 -6.36 -8.94 -8.22
N VAL A 194 -7.66 -9.03 -7.99
CA VAL A 194 -8.63 -9.34 -9.05
C VAL A 194 -8.82 -8.19 -10.03
N SER A 195 -9.44 -8.49 -11.16
CA SER A 195 -9.91 -7.49 -12.13
C SER A 195 -11.32 -7.00 -11.80
N LEU A 196 -11.60 -5.75 -12.17
CA LEU A 196 -12.93 -5.16 -12.20
C LEU A 196 -13.20 -4.60 -13.59
N ASN A 197 -14.36 -4.88 -14.16
CA ASN A 197 -14.73 -4.47 -15.52
C ASN A 197 -13.70 -4.89 -16.60
N GLY A 198 -13.07 -6.05 -16.41
CA GLY A 198 -12.07 -6.59 -17.32
C GLY A 198 -10.67 -5.97 -17.22
N THR A 199 -10.44 -5.05 -16.26
CA THR A 199 -9.14 -4.42 -16.02
C THR A 199 -8.65 -4.80 -14.62
N PRO A 200 -7.38 -5.21 -14.44
CA PRO A 200 -6.80 -5.44 -13.12
C PRO A 200 -6.93 -4.21 -12.23
N LEU A 201 -7.26 -4.40 -10.97
CA LEU A 201 -7.26 -3.31 -9.98
C LEU A 201 -5.82 -2.87 -9.69
N HIS A 202 -5.60 -1.56 -9.52
CA HIS A 202 -4.32 -1.01 -9.11
C HIS A 202 -4.40 -0.58 -7.65
N THR A 203 -3.82 -1.39 -6.79
CA THR A 203 -3.78 -1.12 -5.35
C THR A 203 -2.77 -0.03 -5.01
N VAL A 204 -2.93 0.59 -3.86
CA VAL A 204 -2.13 1.76 -3.49
C VAL A 204 -0.76 1.37 -2.97
N LEU A 205 0.30 1.88 -3.61
CA LEU A 205 1.67 1.69 -3.15
C LEU A 205 1.84 2.11 -1.69
N GLY A 206 2.47 1.25 -0.92
CA GLY A 206 2.95 1.47 0.44
C GLY A 206 4.44 1.16 0.56
N GLY A 207 4.83 0.70 1.73
CA GLY A 207 6.23 0.46 2.06
C GLY A 207 6.87 1.66 2.74
N THR A 208 8.15 1.55 3.05
CA THR A 208 8.89 2.58 3.79
C THR A 208 10.21 2.93 3.14
N GLY A 209 10.65 4.16 3.37
CA GLY A 209 11.95 4.66 2.94
C GLY A 209 12.82 5.04 4.12
N LEU A 210 14.12 4.81 4.00
CA LEU A 210 15.12 5.24 4.96
C LEU A 210 15.62 6.62 4.57
N ALA A 211 15.36 7.59 5.44
CA ALA A 211 15.70 8.99 5.28
C ALA A 211 16.80 9.42 6.27
N VAL A 212 17.57 10.42 5.92
CA VAL A 212 18.58 11.03 6.78
C VAL A 212 18.10 12.41 7.22
N SER A 213 18.20 12.68 8.51
CA SER A 213 17.82 13.97 9.10
C SER A 213 18.72 15.10 8.58
N ALA A 214 18.13 16.23 8.19
CA ALA A 214 18.90 17.44 7.86
C ALA A 214 19.69 18.02 9.06
N LYS A 215 19.43 17.51 10.28
CA LYS A 215 20.11 17.93 11.52
C LYS A 215 21.13 16.90 12.01
N THR A 216 21.45 15.90 11.22
CA THR A 216 22.47 14.90 11.59
C THR A 216 23.82 15.57 11.80
N LYS A 217 24.57 15.05 12.76
CA LYS A 217 25.99 15.40 12.98
C LYS A 217 26.95 14.35 12.42
N TYR A 218 26.38 13.26 11.89
CA TYR A 218 27.10 12.08 11.38
C TYR A 218 26.70 11.86 9.90
N LEU A 219 26.98 12.89 9.09
CA LEU A 219 26.49 12.95 7.70
C LEU A 219 26.91 11.73 6.88
N ASP A 220 28.21 11.48 6.83
CA ASP A 220 28.77 10.43 5.99
C ASP A 220 28.33 9.05 6.46
N GLU A 221 28.39 8.79 7.77
CA GLU A 221 27.97 7.51 8.35
C GLU A 221 26.47 7.24 8.15
N ALA A 222 25.63 8.28 8.26
CA ALA A 222 24.17 8.13 8.10
C ALA A 222 23.79 7.90 6.63
N VAL A 223 24.44 8.59 5.69
CA VAL A 223 24.23 8.39 4.25
C VAL A 223 24.75 7.03 3.82
N ASP A 224 25.93 6.62 4.26
CA ASP A 224 26.52 5.32 3.96
C ASP A 224 25.65 4.18 4.50
N PHE A 225 25.13 4.32 5.71
CA PHE A 225 24.20 3.32 6.27
C PHE A 225 22.90 3.23 5.49
N ALA A 226 22.33 4.36 5.07
CA ALA A 226 21.10 4.35 4.26
C ALA A 226 21.34 3.67 2.91
N ALA A 227 22.46 3.98 2.25
CA ALA A 227 22.86 3.34 1.00
C ALA A 227 23.12 1.84 1.16
N TYR A 228 23.78 1.44 2.26
CA TYR A 228 24.00 0.03 2.61
C TYR A 228 22.68 -0.72 2.81
N ALA A 229 21.76 -0.16 3.61
CA ALA A 229 20.48 -0.78 3.90
C ALA A 229 19.59 -0.99 2.66
N ALA A 230 19.68 -0.08 1.69
CA ALA A 230 18.98 -0.15 0.42
C ALA A 230 19.71 -0.95 -0.68
N SER A 231 20.92 -1.42 -0.41
CA SER A 231 21.71 -2.16 -1.40
C SER A 231 21.05 -3.51 -1.79
N PRO A 232 21.23 -3.99 -3.04
CA PRO A 232 20.64 -5.23 -3.49
C PRO A 232 21.04 -6.43 -2.64
N GLU A 233 22.29 -6.47 -2.16
CA GLU A 233 22.77 -7.57 -1.33
C GLU A 233 22.06 -7.61 0.02
N ILE A 234 21.98 -6.48 0.73
CA ILE A 234 21.31 -6.40 2.03
C ILE A 234 19.82 -6.63 1.93
N GLN A 235 19.18 -6.06 0.91
CA GLN A 235 17.77 -6.25 0.67
C GLN A 235 17.42 -7.71 0.38
N LYS A 236 18.26 -8.40 -0.39
CA LYS A 236 18.07 -9.81 -0.74
C LYS A 236 18.37 -10.77 0.40
N THR A 237 19.26 -10.42 1.33
CA THR A 237 19.76 -11.30 2.38
C THR A 237 19.30 -10.87 3.77
N LEU A 238 20.07 -9.99 4.42
CA LEU A 238 19.87 -9.59 5.81
C LEU A 238 18.47 -9.01 6.07
N PHE A 239 17.99 -8.15 5.19
CA PHE A 239 16.68 -7.51 5.35
C PHE A 239 15.54 -8.54 5.23
N PHE A 240 15.57 -9.37 4.18
CA PHE A 240 14.59 -10.45 4.01
C PHE A 240 14.68 -11.50 5.11
N ASP A 241 15.88 -11.92 5.53
CA ASP A 241 16.08 -12.95 6.56
C ASP A 241 15.47 -12.54 7.90
N ASN A 242 15.47 -11.23 8.21
CA ASN A 242 14.89 -10.68 9.44
C ASN A 242 13.40 -10.25 9.29
N GLY A 243 12.73 -10.73 8.27
CA GLY A 243 11.29 -10.50 8.10
C GLY A 243 10.93 -9.25 7.28
N GLY A 244 11.90 -8.54 6.75
CA GLY A 244 11.68 -7.40 5.87
C GLY A 244 11.04 -7.80 4.54
N GLN A 245 10.34 -6.86 3.91
CA GLN A 245 9.73 -7.00 2.59
C GLN A 245 10.44 -6.05 1.63
N PRO A 246 11.45 -6.51 0.91
CA PRO A 246 12.42 -5.65 0.23
C PRO A 246 11.83 -4.66 -0.76
N GLY A 247 12.46 -3.47 -0.85
CA GLY A 247 12.17 -2.47 -1.88
C GLY A 247 12.97 -2.66 -3.17
N HIS A 248 13.99 -3.51 -3.16
CA HIS A 248 14.86 -3.73 -4.31
C HIS A 248 14.43 -4.97 -5.12
N ARG A 249 14.31 -4.83 -6.43
CA ARG A 249 13.84 -5.86 -7.38
C ARG A 249 14.67 -7.14 -7.34
N ALA A 250 15.99 -7.06 -7.13
CA ALA A 250 16.84 -8.23 -7.02
C ALA A 250 16.36 -9.23 -5.94
N ALA A 251 15.79 -8.72 -4.84
CA ALA A 251 15.24 -9.56 -3.78
C ALA A 251 13.89 -10.20 -4.16
N TRP A 252 13.09 -9.52 -4.97
CA TRP A 252 11.80 -10.02 -5.47
C TRP A 252 11.95 -11.12 -6.52
N LEU A 253 13.01 -11.05 -7.31
CA LEU A 253 13.33 -12.02 -8.35
C LEU A 253 14.20 -13.19 -7.85
N ASP A 254 14.67 -13.12 -6.60
CA ASP A 254 15.52 -14.17 -6.02
C ASP A 254 14.74 -15.47 -5.80
N GLU A 255 15.25 -16.57 -6.35
CA GLU A 255 14.58 -17.88 -6.29
C GLU A 255 14.49 -18.41 -4.86
N GLU A 256 15.53 -18.19 -4.04
CA GLU A 256 15.55 -18.66 -2.65
C GLU A 256 14.57 -17.88 -1.78
N ASN A 257 14.48 -16.56 -1.97
CA ASN A 257 13.47 -15.74 -1.27
C ASN A 257 12.06 -16.18 -1.64
N ASN A 258 11.79 -16.45 -2.92
CA ASN A 258 10.50 -16.95 -3.37
C ASN A 258 10.21 -18.34 -2.80
N ARG A 259 11.16 -19.27 -2.85
CA ARG A 259 11.01 -20.60 -2.25
C ARG A 259 10.68 -20.55 -0.75
N ARG A 260 11.30 -19.64 0.00
CA ARG A 260 11.11 -19.44 1.45
C ARG A 260 9.81 -18.75 1.81
N SER A 261 9.24 -17.97 0.89
CA SER A 261 7.98 -17.23 1.07
C SER A 261 6.82 -17.79 0.24
N MET A 262 6.90 -19.02 -0.25
CA MET A 262 5.85 -19.68 -1.03
C MET A 262 5.44 -18.89 -2.28
N ASP A 263 6.44 -18.36 -3.00
CA ASP A 263 6.30 -17.51 -4.18
C ASP A 263 5.59 -16.16 -3.94
N PHE A 264 5.59 -15.66 -2.70
CA PHE A 264 4.94 -14.41 -2.34
C PHE A 264 5.31 -13.26 -3.30
N PHE A 265 6.61 -13.06 -3.53
CA PHE A 265 7.09 -11.97 -4.37
C PHE A 265 6.71 -12.17 -5.84
N LYS A 266 6.92 -13.37 -6.36
CA LYS A 266 6.61 -13.72 -7.74
C LYS A 266 5.11 -13.61 -8.04
N ASP A 267 4.27 -14.10 -7.13
CA ASP A 267 2.81 -14.17 -7.32
C ASP A 267 2.12 -12.82 -7.05
N THR A 268 2.85 -11.77 -6.61
CA THR A 268 2.33 -10.42 -6.34
C THR A 268 3.10 -9.29 -7.02
N LEU A 269 4.13 -9.63 -7.80
CA LEU A 269 4.98 -8.64 -8.46
C LEU A 269 4.20 -7.77 -9.45
N TYR A 270 3.27 -8.35 -10.19
CA TYR A 270 2.44 -7.60 -11.14
C TYR A 270 1.62 -6.53 -10.41
N THR A 271 0.95 -6.88 -9.32
CA THR A 271 0.16 -5.94 -8.52
C THR A 271 1.02 -4.80 -7.98
N LEU A 272 2.23 -5.11 -7.49
CA LEU A 272 3.13 -4.07 -6.98
C LEU A 272 3.67 -3.17 -8.11
N ASP A 273 4.07 -3.73 -9.24
CA ASP A 273 4.59 -2.97 -10.37
C ASP A 273 3.56 -2.02 -10.99
N HIS A 274 2.27 -2.35 -10.87
CA HIS A 274 1.15 -1.52 -11.36
C HIS A 274 0.42 -0.77 -10.26
N SER A 275 1.01 -0.67 -9.08
CA SER A 275 0.37 0.00 -7.94
C SER A 275 0.22 1.50 -8.16
N TYR A 276 -0.88 2.04 -7.64
CA TYR A 276 -1.20 3.46 -7.68
C TYR A 276 -0.31 4.25 -6.71
N LEU A 277 0.29 5.33 -7.19
CA LEU A 277 1.10 6.23 -6.37
C LEU A 277 0.24 7.38 -5.82
N ARG A 278 0.14 7.47 -4.49
CA ARG A 278 -0.61 8.54 -3.80
C ARG A 278 -0.06 9.93 -4.13
N PRO A 279 -0.89 10.99 -4.08
CA PRO A 279 -0.41 12.36 -4.06
C PRO A 279 0.56 12.59 -2.89
N ARG A 280 1.52 13.52 -3.06
CA ARG A 280 2.58 13.79 -2.09
C ARG A 280 2.80 15.28 -1.85
N TYR A 281 1.85 16.13 -2.24
CA TYR A 281 1.93 17.57 -1.96
C TYR A 281 1.94 17.85 -0.44
N SER A 282 2.47 18.98 -0.02
CA SER A 282 2.76 19.26 1.40
C SER A 282 1.55 19.15 2.34
N GLY A 283 0.33 19.41 1.88
CA GLY A 283 -0.90 19.29 2.67
C GLY A 283 -1.62 17.93 2.56
N TYR A 284 -1.07 16.98 1.78
CA TYR A 284 -1.76 15.72 1.51
C TYR A 284 -2.05 14.88 2.76
N LEU A 285 -1.15 14.89 3.73
CA LEU A 285 -1.32 14.12 4.96
C LEU A 285 -2.55 14.56 5.76
N ASP A 286 -2.84 15.88 5.81
CA ASP A 286 -4.07 16.37 6.45
C ASP A 286 -5.32 15.82 5.76
N PHE A 287 -5.30 15.76 4.43
CA PHE A 287 -6.38 15.11 3.67
C PHE A 287 -6.48 13.61 4.01
N GLN A 288 -5.38 12.87 3.91
CA GLN A 288 -5.34 11.43 4.14
C GLN A 288 -5.86 11.05 5.53
N ASP A 289 -5.40 11.74 6.56
CA ASP A 289 -5.70 11.43 7.97
C ASP A 289 -7.18 11.67 8.33
N ASN A 290 -7.89 12.48 7.55
CA ASN A 290 -9.29 12.82 7.82
C ASN A 290 -10.28 12.23 6.80
N ALA A 291 -9.88 11.99 5.56
CA ALA A 291 -10.79 11.52 4.51
C ALA A 291 -11.25 10.07 4.72
N GLY A 292 -10.40 9.23 5.32
CA GLY A 292 -10.73 7.84 5.59
C GLY A 292 -11.94 7.64 6.50
N ASP A 293 -12.17 8.55 7.44
CA ASP A 293 -13.34 8.50 8.33
C ASP A 293 -14.64 8.67 7.56
N PHE A 294 -14.68 9.53 6.54
CA PHE A 294 -15.86 9.72 5.71
C PHE A 294 -16.17 8.47 4.87
N VAL A 295 -15.14 7.86 4.29
CA VAL A 295 -15.28 6.59 3.54
C VAL A 295 -15.79 5.48 4.46
N ARG A 296 -15.14 5.30 5.62
CA ARG A 296 -15.52 4.27 6.58
C ARG A 296 -16.95 4.44 7.10
N ASP A 297 -17.34 5.65 7.45
CA ASP A 297 -18.69 5.93 7.93
C ASP A 297 -19.74 5.53 6.88
N TYR A 298 -19.55 5.92 5.61
CA TYR A 298 -20.46 5.53 4.56
C TYR A 298 -20.47 4.02 4.30
N VAL A 299 -19.33 3.39 4.19
CA VAL A 299 -19.21 1.95 3.90
C VAL A 299 -19.86 1.12 5.01
N MET A 300 -19.68 1.52 6.26
CA MET A 300 -20.23 0.83 7.42
C MET A 300 -21.73 1.11 7.63
N ASN A 301 -22.13 2.36 7.61
CA ASN A 301 -23.45 2.83 8.05
C ASN A 301 -24.39 3.17 6.91
N GLY A 302 -23.89 3.43 5.70
CA GLY A 302 -24.67 3.95 4.56
C GLY A 302 -24.93 5.45 4.68
N GLY A 303 -25.98 5.88 4.01
CA GLY A 303 -26.36 7.28 3.95
C GLY A 303 -26.35 7.81 2.53
N ASP A 304 -26.14 9.12 2.38
CA ASP A 304 -26.10 9.80 1.08
C ASP A 304 -24.64 9.85 0.57
N PRO A 305 -24.29 9.10 -0.48
CA PRO A 305 -22.93 9.08 -1.01
C PRO A 305 -22.50 10.44 -1.55
N LYS A 306 -23.42 11.25 -2.09
CA LYS A 306 -23.12 12.59 -2.60
C LYS A 306 -22.59 13.51 -1.49
N LYS A 307 -23.19 13.46 -0.31
CA LYS A 307 -22.71 14.22 0.85
C LYS A 307 -21.32 13.78 1.29
N THR A 308 -21.03 12.48 1.21
CA THR A 308 -19.70 11.95 1.53
C THR A 308 -18.66 12.46 0.53
N ILE A 309 -18.93 12.37 -0.77
CA ILE A 309 -18.02 12.87 -1.81
C ILE A 309 -17.84 14.40 -1.71
N CYS A 310 -18.90 15.16 -1.45
CA CYS A 310 -18.80 16.60 -1.24
C CYS A 310 -17.83 16.93 -0.10
N LYS A 311 -17.96 16.29 1.06
CA LYS A 311 -17.05 16.48 2.20
C LYS A 311 -15.59 16.11 1.87
N MET A 312 -15.37 15.03 1.12
CA MET A 312 -14.03 14.61 0.71
C MET A 312 -13.42 15.64 -0.25
N ASN A 313 -14.19 16.16 -1.22
CA ASN A 313 -13.74 17.19 -2.15
C ASN A 313 -13.44 18.52 -1.43
N GLU A 314 -14.28 18.95 -0.49
CA GLU A 314 -14.05 20.14 0.33
C GLU A 314 -12.76 20.00 1.16
N LEU A 315 -12.54 18.85 1.78
CA LEU A 315 -11.33 18.55 2.54
C LEU A 315 -10.08 18.57 1.65
N TYR A 316 -10.18 17.98 0.45
CA TYR A 316 -9.10 17.97 -0.52
C TYR A 316 -8.69 19.38 -0.95
N LEU A 317 -9.66 20.21 -1.34
CA LEU A 317 -9.40 21.59 -1.76
C LEU A 317 -8.81 22.43 -0.62
N ARG A 318 -9.30 22.23 0.61
CA ARG A 318 -8.76 22.89 1.80
C ARG A 318 -7.28 22.49 2.03
N SER A 319 -6.96 21.21 1.95
CA SER A 319 -5.59 20.71 2.15
C SER A 319 -4.59 21.24 1.12
N LYS A 320 -5.04 21.57 -0.10
CA LYS A 320 -4.22 22.23 -1.14
C LYS A 320 -3.99 23.72 -0.86
N GLY A 321 -4.95 24.36 -0.20
CA GLY A 321 -4.94 25.80 0.08
C GLY A 321 -4.21 26.20 1.35
N GLU A 322 -3.83 25.28 2.22
CA GLU A 322 -3.11 25.58 3.46
C GLU A 322 -1.70 26.12 3.15
N LYS A 323 -1.58 27.43 3.27
CA LYS A 323 -0.29 28.11 3.42
C LYS A 323 0.14 27.89 4.86
N HIS A 324 0.92 26.86 5.11
CA HIS A 324 1.62 26.71 6.39
C HIS A 324 2.89 27.55 6.41
#